data_7a4a1751c4d307b88fa71638c4d2b172
#
_entry.id   7a4a1751c4d307b88fa71638c4d2b172
#
_cell.length_a   1.000
_cell.length_b   1.000
_cell.length_c   1.000
_cell.angle_alpha   90.00
_cell.angle_beta   90.00
_cell.angle_gamma   90.00
#
_symmetry.space_group_name_H-M   'P 1'
#
loop_
_entity.id
_entity.type
_entity.pdbx_description
1 polymer ?
#
loop_
_entity_poly.entity_id
_entity_poly.type
_entity_poly.pdbx_seq_one_letter_code
_entity_poly.pdbx_strand_id
1 'polypeptide(L)'
;MLPDNVESSLFQYHLKLLQKDGLVEKQGRGIYALTHEGQAALEYMSIGRTTQVRMPKVITYTLLTHKGQALLLRKQKEPYRNLLELIGGKLHFGESAEHAAQRDVHEKSGLSIPLPVLAGVANVMILQQGKPLTHMIVYVHTRELAALPQELPVTVQFYPTDSLAGRDDLAPTTLPLLNAIAARGKTPFVLTLNVEL
;
A
#
# COMPACT_ATOMS: atom_id res chain seq x y z
N MET A 1 -19.98 -21.28 -29.21
CA MET A 1 -21.16 -20.49 -29.58
C MET A 1 -20.89 -19.04 -29.16
N LEU A 2 -21.04 -18.07 -30.07
CA LEU A 2 -20.92 -16.66 -29.72
C LEU A 2 -22.16 -16.24 -28.93
N PRO A 3 -22.05 -15.32 -27.93
CA PRO A 3 -23.22 -14.72 -27.30
C PRO A 3 -24.10 -14.02 -28.33
N ASP A 4 -25.42 -14.11 -28.20
CA ASP A 4 -26.44 -13.73 -29.19
C ASP A 4 -26.41 -12.26 -29.67
N ASN A 5 -25.55 -11.41 -29.14
CA ASN A 5 -25.47 -9.95 -29.40
C ASN A 5 -24.07 -9.46 -29.84
N VAL A 6 -23.14 -10.33 -30.21
CA VAL A 6 -21.79 -9.89 -30.60
C VAL A 6 -21.57 -10.13 -32.08
N GLU A 7 -21.38 -9.05 -32.86
CA GLU A 7 -20.97 -9.17 -34.25
C GLU A 7 -19.65 -9.92 -34.40
N SER A 8 -19.61 -10.88 -35.33
CA SER A 8 -18.42 -11.73 -35.56
C SER A 8 -17.14 -10.91 -35.84
N SER A 9 -17.28 -9.79 -36.53
CA SER A 9 -16.18 -8.87 -36.83
C SER A 9 -15.62 -8.20 -35.56
N LEU A 10 -16.50 -7.72 -34.65
CA LEU A 10 -16.14 -7.10 -33.40
C LEU A 10 -15.48 -8.09 -32.43
N PHE A 11 -16.03 -9.31 -32.37
CA PHE A 11 -15.43 -10.39 -31.58
C PHE A 11 -14.01 -10.71 -32.05
N GLN A 12 -13.81 -10.86 -33.35
CA GLN A 12 -12.50 -11.16 -33.93
C GLN A 12 -11.51 -10.01 -33.70
N TYR A 13 -11.97 -8.76 -33.76
CA TYR A 13 -11.15 -7.58 -33.43
C TYR A 13 -10.65 -7.63 -32.00
N HIS A 14 -11.54 -7.82 -31.03
CA HIS A 14 -11.14 -7.89 -29.61
C HIS A 14 -10.26 -9.11 -29.33
N LEU A 15 -10.53 -10.25 -29.93
CA LEU A 15 -9.70 -11.44 -29.81
C LEU A 15 -8.28 -11.21 -30.32
N LYS A 16 -8.10 -10.48 -31.43
CA LYS A 16 -6.79 -10.10 -31.96
C LYS A 16 -6.06 -9.14 -31.02
N LEU A 17 -6.77 -8.19 -30.37
CA LEU A 17 -6.19 -7.31 -29.36
C LEU A 17 -5.68 -8.12 -28.16
N LEU A 18 -6.50 -9.02 -27.60
CA LEU A 18 -6.10 -9.88 -26.49
C LEU A 18 -4.89 -10.75 -26.83
N GLN A 19 -4.79 -11.24 -28.07
CA GLN A 19 -3.61 -11.96 -28.54
C GLN A 19 -2.39 -11.05 -28.68
N LYS A 20 -2.55 -9.83 -29.21
CA LYS A 20 -1.48 -8.84 -29.32
C LYS A 20 -0.94 -8.44 -27.94
N ASP A 21 -1.82 -8.33 -26.95
CA ASP A 21 -1.48 -7.99 -25.56
C ASP A 21 -0.96 -9.20 -24.77
N GLY A 22 -0.83 -10.36 -25.42
CA GLY A 22 -0.30 -11.58 -24.80
C GLY A 22 -1.21 -12.24 -23.78
N LEU A 23 -2.49 -11.87 -23.71
CA LEU A 23 -3.45 -12.40 -22.73
C LEU A 23 -4.12 -13.70 -23.18
N VAL A 24 -4.17 -13.93 -24.50
CA VAL A 24 -4.80 -15.10 -25.13
C VAL A 24 -3.88 -15.65 -26.20
N GLU A 25 -3.75 -16.96 -26.26
CA GLU A 25 -3.03 -17.68 -27.32
C GLU A 25 -3.96 -18.59 -28.11
N LYS A 26 -3.63 -18.80 -29.40
CA LYS A 26 -4.35 -19.70 -30.27
C LYS A 26 -3.73 -21.10 -30.20
N GLN A 27 -4.48 -22.07 -29.72
CA GLN A 27 -4.04 -23.48 -29.64
C GLN A 27 -4.42 -24.33 -30.85
N GLY A 28 -5.35 -23.86 -31.69
CA GLY A 28 -5.81 -24.57 -32.86
C GLY A 28 -6.84 -23.78 -33.66
N ARG A 29 -7.46 -24.42 -34.69
CA ARG A 29 -8.49 -23.76 -35.46
C ARG A 29 -9.73 -23.50 -34.61
N GLY A 30 -9.98 -22.23 -34.29
CA GLY A 30 -11.10 -21.81 -33.45
C GLY A 30 -10.93 -22.10 -31.94
N ILE A 31 -9.75 -22.56 -31.51
CA ILE A 31 -9.47 -22.88 -30.11
C ILE A 31 -8.46 -21.85 -29.57
N TYR A 32 -8.84 -21.21 -28.46
CA TYR A 32 -8.04 -20.20 -27.79
C TYR A 32 -7.98 -20.52 -26.30
N ALA A 33 -6.85 -20.20 -25.66
CA ALA A 33 -6.64 -20.34 -24.23
C ALA A 33 -6.06 -19.04 -23.64
N LEU A 34 -6.27 -18.83 -22.36
CA LEU A 34 -5.57 -17.79 -21.65
C LEU A 34 -4.10 -18.16 -21.49
N THR A 35 -3.23 -17.21 -21.70
CA THR A 35 -1.83 -17.31 -21.28
C THR A 35 -1.71 -17.21 -19.77
N HIS A 36 -0.50 -17.34 -19.21
CA HIS A 36 -0.23 -17.06 -17.80
C HIS A 36 -0.61 -15.61 -17.44
N GLU A 37 -0.23 -14.64 -18.28
CA GLU A 37 -0.58 -13.23 -18.14
C GLU A 37 -2.08 -13.00 -18.23
N GLY A 38 -2.78 -13.72 -19.11
CA GLY A 38 -4.23 -13.68 -19.22
C GLY A 38 -4.93 -14.23 -17.97
N GLN A 39 -4.43 -15.31 -17.40
CA GLN A 39 -4.94 -15.85 -16.12
C GLN A 39 -4.71 -14.86 -14.97
N ALA A 40 -3.51 -14.30 -14.86
CA ALA A 40 -3.20 -13.28 -13.86
C ALA A 40 -4.11 -12.04 -14.00
N ALA A 41 -4.37 -11.58 -15.25
CA ALA A 41 -5.27 -10.45 -15.48
C ALA A 41 -6.70 -10.73 -15.01
N LEU A 42 -7.21 -11.97 -15.16
CA LEU A 42 -8.55 -12.34 -14.69
C LEU A 42 -8.72 -12.26 -13.17
N GLU A 43 -7.67 -12.51 -12.39
CA GLU A 43 -7.69 -12.38 -10.94
C GLU A 43 -8.04 -10.94 -10.50
N TYR A 44 -7.71 -9.94 -11.33
CA TYR A 44 -8.00 -8.54 -11.08
C TYR A 44 -9.28 -8.03 -11.77
N MET A 45 -9.88 -8.85 -12.64
CA MET A 45 -11.09 -8.49 -13.39
C MET A 45 -12.34 -9.13 -12.77
N SER A 46 -13.31 -8.29 -12.39
CA SER A 46 -14.65 -8.80 -12.03
C SER A 46 -15.44 -9.08 -13.30
N ILE A 47 -15.44 -10.33 -13.76
CA ILE A 47 -16.18 -10.75 -14.96
C ILE A 47 -17.68 -10.49 -14.74
N GLY A 48 -18.29 -9.78 -15.69
CA GLY A 48 -19.75 -9.54 -15.73
C GLY A 48 -20.24 -8.35 -14.91
N ARG A 49 -19.37 -7.51 -14.34
CA ARG A 49 -19.76 -6.27 -13.66
C ARG A 49 -19.24 -5.05 -14.42
N THR A 50 -20.15 -4.14 -14.74
CA THR A 50 -19.83 -2.82 -15.33
C THR A 50 -19.17 -1.87 -14.34
N THR A 51 -19.22 -2.18 -13.03
CA THR A 51 -18.60 -1.40 -11.95
C THR A 51 -17.35 -2.11 -11.45
N GLN A 52 -16.24 -1.40 -11.47
CA GLN A 52 -14.98 -1.86 -10.89
C GLN A 52 -15.16 -2.04 -9.37
N VAL A 53 -14.94 -3.25 -8.86
CA VAL A 53 -14.95 -3.51 -7.41
C VAL A 53 -13.76 -2.76 -6.79
N ARG A 54 -14.05 -1.87 -5.84
CA ARG A 54 -12.98 -1.18 -5.11
C ARG A 54 -12.30 -2.17 -4.16
N MET A 55 -11.03 -2.43 -4.41
CA MET A 55 -10.20 -3.28 -3.56
C MET A 55 -9.45 -2.43 -2.53
N PRO A 56 -9.18 -2.96 -1.32
CA PRO A 56 -8.28 -2.31 -0.38
C PRO A 56 -6.88 -2.15 -0.99
N LYS A 57 -6.23 -1.03 -0.71
CA LYS A 57 -4.81 -0.84 -1.02
C LYS A 57 -3.98 -1.57 0.01
N VAL A 58 -3.00 -2.34 -0.40
CA VAL A 58 -2.03 -2.94 0.50
C VAL A 58 -0.81 -2.02 0.55
N ILE A 59 -0.46 -1.56 1.75
CA ILE A 59 0.66 -0.63 1.98
C ILE A 59 1.51 -1.08 3.17
N THR A 60 2.70 -0.53 3.27
CA THR A 60 3.58 -0.66 4.42
C THR A 60 3.73 0.68 5.12
N TYR A 61 3.88 0.67 6.44
CA TYR A 61 4.39 1.79 7.23
C TYR A 61 5.54 1.30 8.10
N THR A 62 6.58 2.12 8.21
CA THR A 62 7.77 1.81 9.04
C THR A 62 8.01 2.92 10.04
N LEU A 63 7.99 2.57 11.33
CA LEU A 63 8.48 3.41 12.41
C LEU A 63 9.97 3.18 12.59
N LEU A 64 10.77 4.15 12.23
CA LEU A 64 12.19 4.21 12.58
C LEU A 64 12.38 5.04 13.85
N THR A 65 13.10 4.49 14.83
CA THR A 65 13.36 5.18 16.09
C THR A 65 14.84 5.29 16.37
N HIS A 66 15.24 6.32 17.11
CA HIS A 66 16.55 6.46 17.73
C HIS A 66 16.43 7.24 19.04
N LYS A 67 16.82 6.62 20.17
CA LYS A 67 16.86 7.26 21.51
C LYS A 67 15.61 8.09 21.83
N GLY A 68 14.41 7.49 21.69
CA GLY A 68 13.14 8.14 22.02
C GLY A 68 12.64 9.14 20.96
N GLN A 69 13.27 9.19 19.80
CA GLN A 69 12.81 9.98 18.65
C GLN A 69 12.26 9.06 17.56
N ALA A 70 11.22 9.51 16.85
CA ALA A 70 10.60 8.84 15.72
C ALA A 70 10.88 9.61 14.43
N LEU A 71 11.27 8.91 13.38
CA LEU A 71 11.43 9.48 12.04
C LEU A 71 10.08 9.53 11.34
N LEU A 72 9.64 10.74 10.99
CA LEU A 72 8.39 10.97 10.28
C LEU A 72 8.64 11.65 8.93
N LEU A 73 7.74 11.38 7.99
CA LEU A 73 7.72 11.95 6.65
C LEU A 73 6.63 13.01 6.55
N ARG A 74 6.95 14.22 6.11
CA ARG A 74 5.97 15.22 5.72
C ARG A 74 5.45 14.91 4.32
N LYS A 75 4.17 14.49 4.27
CA LYS A 75 3.54 14.02 3.04
C LYS A 75 3.41 15.12 2.00
N GLN A 76 3.77 14.81 0.75
CA GLN A 76 3.72 15.76 -0.37
C GLN A 76 2.47 15.62 -1.25
N LYS A 77 1.67 14.56 -1.05
CA LYS A 77 0.51 14.19 -1.87
C LYS A 77 -0.75 13.99 -1.02
N GLU A 78 -1.90 14.15 -1.66
CA GLU A 78 -3.19 13.81 -1.05
C GLU A 78 -3.37 12.30 -0.83
N PRO A 79 -4.24 11.87 0.09
CA PRO A 79 -4.81 12.68 1.18
C PRO A 79 -3.70 13.01 2.20
N TYR A 80 -3.88 13.90 3.13
CA TYR A 80 -2.92 14.27 4.20
C TYR A 80 -1.72 15.10 3.74
N ARG A 81 -1.84 15.83 2.64
CA ARG A 81 -0.77 16.72 2.19
C ARG A 81 -0.32 17.66 3.32
N ASN A 82 0.98 17.80 3.49
CA ASN A 82 1.65 18.59 4.55
C ASN A 82 1.51 18.02 5.98
N LEU A 83 0.83 16.90 6.19
CA LEU A 83 0.83 16.22 7.48
C LEU A 83 2.02 15.26 7.62
N LEU A 84 2.39 14.99 8.86
CA LEU A 84 3.46 14.05 9.21
C LEU A 84 2.88 12.63 9.34
N GLU A 85 3.50 11.68 8.67
CA GLU A 85 3.13 10.25 8.73
C GLU A 85 4.36 9.37 8.87
N LEU A 86 4.15 8.08 9.17
CA LEU A 86 5.20 7.08 9.11
C LEU A 86 5.70 6.92 7.67
N ILE A 87 6.96 6.57 7.50
CA ILE A 87 7.50 6.26 6.17
C ILE A 87 6.84 4.98 5.66
N GLY A 88 6.29 5.02 4.45
CA GLY A 88 5.64 3.86 3.87
C GLY A 88 5.19 4.07 2.43
N GLY A 89 4.65 3.06 1.81
CA GLY A 89 4.17 3.07 0.43
C GLY A 89 3.38 1.82 0.07
N LYS A 90 3.08 1.68 -1.21
CA LYS A 90 2.34 0.51 -1.72
C LYS A 90 3.24 -0.72 -1.76
N LEU A 91 2.67 -1.86 -1.38
CA LEU A 91 3.26 -3.16 -1.66
C LEU A 91 3.21 -3.42 -3.17
N HIS A 92 4.32 -3.82 -3.77
CA HIS A 92 4.38 -4.20 -5.18
C HIS A 92 4.10 -5.70 -5.35
N PHE A 93 3.64 -6.07 -6.54
CA PHE A 93 3.40 -7.49 -6.86
C PHE A 93 4.69 -8.31 -6.72
N GLY A 94 4.61 -9.44 -6.02
CA GLY A 94 5.74 -10.34 -5.79
C GLY A 94 6.74 -9.89 -4.72
N GLU A 95 6.51 -8.74 -4.07
CA GLU A 95 7.38 -8.21 -3.01
C GLU A 95 6.87 -8.64 -1.62
N SER A 96 7.75 -8.99 -0.70
CA SER A 96 7.33 -9.17 0.70
C SER A 96 7.11 -7.83 1.39
N ALA A 97 6.30 -7.81 2.45
CA ALA A 97 6.00 -6.59 3.18
C ALA A 97 7.26 -5.95 3.82
N GLU A 98 8.22 -6.79 4.27
CA GLU A 98 9.48 -6.33 4.85
C GLU A 98 10.39 -5.70 3.79
N HIS A 99 10.47 -6.27 2.58
CA HIS A 99 11.26 -5.70 1.48
C HIS A 99 10.63 -4.40 0.97
N ALA A 100 9.29 -4.35 0.86
CA ALA A 100 8.57 -3.11 0.54
C ALA A 100 8.87 -2.01 1.56
N ALA A 101 8.81 -2.34 2.86
CA ALA A 101 9.12 -1.41 3.95
C ALA A 101 10.58 -0.91 3.88
N GLN A 102 11.53 -1.80 3.63
CA GLN A 102 12.95 -1.45 3.46
C GLN A 102 13.17 -0.54 2.25
N ARG A 103 12.57 -0.87 1.10
CA ARG A 103 12.62 -0.06 -0.13
C ARG A 103 12.02 1.33 0.10
N ASP A 104 10.84 1.41 0.71
CA ASP A 104 10.17 2.68 0.98
C ASP A 104 10.99 3.60 1.90
N VAL A 105 11.67 3.02 2.91
CA VAL A 105 12.61 3.77 3.75
C VAL A 105 13.75 4.31 2.92
N HIS A 106 14.36 3.49 2.08
CA HIS A 106 15.48 3.93 1.23
C HIS A 106 15.05 5.03 0.24
N GLU A 107 13.96 4.84 -0.47
CA GLU A 107 13.46 5.82 -1.47
C GLU A 107 13.12 7.19 -0.86
N LYS A 108 12.59 7.22 0.37
CA LYS A 108 12.08 8.46 0.98
C LYS A 108 13.04 9.14 1.92
N SER A 109 13.96 8.39 2.53
CA SER A 109 14.93 8.94 3.48
C SER A 109 16.38 8.81 3.06
N GLY A 110 16.68 8.03 2.02
CA GLY A 110 18.07 7.68 1.64
C GLY A 110 18.73 6.67 2.57
N LEU A 111 18.06 6.23 3.64
CA LEU A 111 18.63 5.33 4.64
C LEU A 111 18.64 3.88 4.15
N SER A 112 19.78 3.22 4.30
CA SER A 112 19.88 1.77 4.16
C SER A 112 19.75 1.12 5.53
N ILE A 113 18.69 0.33 5.73
CA ILE A 113 18.41 -0.37 6.99
C ILE A 113 18.37 -1.88 6.77
N PRO A 114 18.69 -2.71 7.78
CA PRO A 114 18.32 -4.13 7.75
C PRO A 114 16.80 -4.29 7.63
N LEU A 115 16.33 -5.49 7.23
CA LEU A 115 14.88 -5.76 7.17
C LEU A 115 14.20 -5.35 8.48
N PRO A 116 13.16 -4.51 8.43
CA PRO A 116 12.46 -4.09 9.62
C PRO A 116 11.57 -5.23 10.15
N VAL A 117 11.22 -5.16 11.43
CA VAL A 117 10.41 -6.19 12.10
C VAL A 117 8.94 -5.83 12.02
N LEU A 118 8.09 -6.79 11.65
CA LEU A 118 6.65 -6.62 11.66
C LEU A 118 6.15 -6.33 13.09
N ALA A 119 5.52 -5.18 13.27
CA ALA A 119 4.91 -4.77 14.53
C ALA A 119 3.42 -5.12 14.60
N GLY A 120 2.74 -5.14 13.46
CA GLY A 120 1.33 -5.47 13.38
C GLY A 120 0.73 -5.22 12.00
N VAL A 121 -0.58 -5.47 11.92
CA VAL A 121 -1.39 -5.19 10.74
C VAL A 121 -2.57 -4.33 11.15
N ALA A 122 -2.83 -3.27 10.39
CA ALA A 122 -3.99 -2.42 10.59
C ALA A 122 -4.92 -2.46 9.37
N ASN A 123 -6.21 -2.63 9.62
CA ASN A 123 -7.28 -2.42 8.66
C ASN A 123 -7.77 -0.98 8.82
N VAL A 124 -7.53 -0.12 7.83
CA VAL A 124 -7.77 1.33 7.92
C VAL A 124 -8.78 1.76 6.89
N MET A 125 -9.90 2.30 7.36
CA MET A 125 -10.91 2.97 6.56
C MET A 125 -10.80 4.49 6.75
N ILE A 126 -10.50 5.21 5.68
CA ILE A 126 -10.54 6.67 5.67
C ILE A 126 -11.93 7.10 5.17
N LEU A 127 -12.60 7.90 5.97
CA LEU A 127 -13.89 8.46 5.68
C LEU A 127 -13.75 9.95 5.32
N GLN A 128 -14.64 10.45 4.50
CA GLN A 128 -14.82 11.87 4.22
C GLN A 128 -16.32 12.17 4.23
N GLN A 129 -16.73 13.03 5.14
CA GLN A 129 -18.17 13.32 5.38
C GLN A 129 -18.97 12.03 5.64
N GLY A 130 -18.42 11.13 6.46
CA GLY A 130 -19.02 9.85 6.81
C GLY A 130 -19.03 8.80 5.69
N LYS A 131 -18.46 9.09 4.51
CA LYS A 131 -18.45 8.16 3.36
C LYS A 131 -17.05 7.55 3.16
N PRO A 132 -16.95 6.25 2.87
CA PRO A 132 -15.67 5.60 2.58
C PRO A 132 -14.95 6.24 1.39
N LEU A 133 -13.78 6.83 1.66
CA LEU A 133 -12.91 7.42 0.66
C LEU A 133 -11.83 6.42 0.22
N THR A 134 -11.15 5.80 1.19
CA THR A 134 -10.07 4.85 0.93
C THR A 134 -10.07 3.75 1.99
N HIS A 135 -9.81 2.52 1.55
CA HIS A 135 -9.60 1.35 2.39
C HIS A 135 -8.18 0.84 2.21
N MET A 136 -7.48 0.59 3.32
CA MET A 136 -6.09 0.13 3.30
C MET A 136 -5.88 -1.04 4.26
N ILE A 137 -5.10 -2.02 3.83
CA ILE A 137 -4.46 -3.00 4.72
C ILE A 137 -3.01 -2.54 4.88
N VAL A 138 -2.61 -2.26 6.09
CA VAL A 138 -1.33 -1.65 6.42
C VAL A 138 -0.47 -2.64 7.21
N TYR A 139 0.63 -3.10 6.63
CA TYR A 139 1.69 -3.80 7.35
C TYR A 139 2.56 -2.77 8.06
N VAL A 140 2.57 -2.79 9.38
CA VAL A 140 3.31 -1.85 10.21
C VAL A 140 4.59 -2.50 10.71
N HIS A 141 5.71 -1.87 10.40
CA HIS A 141 7.05 -2.35 10.76
C HIS A 141 7.74 -1.38 11.70
N THR A 142 8.72 -1.90 12.44
CA THR A 142 9.56 -1.08 13.32
C THR A 142 11.03 -1.42 13.13
N ARG A 143 11.89 -0.40 13.28
CA ARG A 143 13.33 -0.58 13.37
C ARG A 143 13.97 0.51 14.22
N GLU A 144 14.80 0.13 15.18
CA GLU A 144 15.65 1.07 15.90
C GLU A 144 16.96 1.28 15.14
N LEU A 145 17.35 2.53 14.98
CA LEU A 145 18.60 2.92 14.35
C LEU A 145 19.71 3.03 15.41
N ALA A 146 20.88 2.48 15.10
CA ALA A 146 22.06 2.56 15.99
C ALA A 146 22.58 3.99 16.12
N ALA A 147 22.46 4.81 15.06
CA ALA A 147 22.93 6.20 15.06
C ALA A 147 21.97 7.06 14.23
N LEU A 148 21.97 8.36 14.51
CA LEU A 148 21.30 9.35 13.66
C LEU A 148 22.04 9.49 12.33
N PRO A 149 21.33 9.58 11.20
CA PRO A 149 21.92 9.87 9.89
C PRO A 149 22.52 11.29 9.89
N GLN A 150 23.58 11.49 9.11
CA GLN A 150 24.20 12.82 8.95
C GLN A 150 23.33 13.77 8.13
N GLU A 151 22.65 13.24 7.14
CA GLU A 151 21.78 14.00 6.24
C GLU A 151 20.46 13.27 6.02
N LEU A 152 19.39 14.03 5.90
CA LEU A 152 18.04 13.55 5.54
C LEU A 152 17.43 14.51 4.54
N PRO A 153 16.58 14.03 3.63
CA PRO A 153 15.73 14.89 2.81
C PRO A 153 14.91 15.86 3.68
N VAL A 154 14.68 17.08 3.21
CA VAL A 154 13.93 18.13 3.94
C VAL A 154 12.53 17.69 4.36
N THR A 155 11.97 16.69 3.69
CA THR A 155 10.64 16.12 4.00
C THR A 155 10.64 15.10 5.12
N VAL A 156 11.81 14.70 5.63
CA VAL A 156 11.95 13.62 6.63
C VAL A 156 12.71 14.17 7.84
N GLN A 157 12.15 14.02 9.02
CA GLN A 157 12.75 14.57 10.25
C GLN A 157 12.44 13.70 11.47
N PHE A 158 13.36 13.70 12.44
CA PHE A 158 13.15 13.10 13.76
C PHE A 158 12.36 14.02 14.69
N TYR A 159 11.41 13.43 15.40
CA TYR A 159 10.59 14.11 16.42
C TYR A 159 10.62 13.31 17.73
N PRO A 160 10.71 13.96 18.90
CA PRO A 160 10.57 13.28 20.18
C PRO A 160 9.21 12.58 20.25
N THR A 161 9.20 11.29 20.61
CA THR A 161 7.96 10.48 20.61
C THR A 161 6.93 10.97 21.62
N ASP A 162 7.36 11.52 22.74
CA ASP A 162 6.51 12.10 23.80
C ASP A 162 5.81 13.39 23.38
N SER A 163 6.39 14.13 22.43
CA SER A 163 5.80 15.37 21.92
C SER A 163 4.76 15.16 20.82
N LEU A 164 4.62 13.94 20.30
CA LEU A 164 3.76 13.68 19.13
C LEU A 164 2.26 13.77 19.47
N ALA A 165 1.86 13.39 20.69
CA ALA A 165 0.45 13.39 21.09
C ALA A 165 -0.22 14.79 21.08
N GLY A 166 0.56 15.85 21.21
CA GLY A 166 0.06 17.24 21.22
C GLY A 166 0.11 17.96 19.87
N ARG A 167 0.48 17.25 18.79
CA ARG A 167 0.65 17.86 17.47
C ARG A 167 -0.63 17.80 16.65
N ASP A 168 -0.95 18.91 15.97
CA ASP A 168 -2.08 19.07 15.06
C ASP A 168 -1.72 18.78 13.58
N ASP A 169 -0.42 18.62 13.27
CA ASP A 169 0.09 18.34 11.93
C ASP A 169 0.41 16.85 11.71
N LEU A 170 -0.12 15.93 12.52
CA LEU A 170 -0.02 14.49 12.30
C LEU A 170 -1.13 14.01 11.34
N ALA A 171 -0.78 13.11 10.42
CA ALA A 171 -1.81 12.35 9.71
C ALA A 171 -2.64 11.54 10.72
N PRO A 172 -3.99 11.48 10.56
CA PRO A 172 -4.87 10.89 11.57
C PRO A 172 -4.58 9.43 11.91
N THR A 173 -3.90 8.70 11.02
CA THR A 173 -3.46 7.32 11.26
C THR A 173 -2.19 7.21 12.10
N THR A 174 -1.37 8.27 12.18
CA THR A 174 -0.03 8.22 12.75
C THR A 174 -0.06 7.91 14.25
N LEU A 175 -0.78 8.71 15.04
CA LEU A 175 -0.83 8.53 16.48
C LEU A 175 -1.47 7.21 16.92
N PRO A 176 -2.61 6.75 16.35
CA PRO A 176 -3.16 5.43 16.65
C PRO A 176 -2.19 4.28 16.37
N LEU A 177 -1.42 4.34 15.28
CA LEU A 177 -0.41 3.32 14.98
C LEU A 177 0.77 3.35 15.94
N LEU A 178 1.27 4.55 16.33
CA LEU A 178 2.32 4.69 17.35
C LEU A 178 1.88 4.11 18.70
N ASN A 179 0.64 4.38 19.12
CA ASN A 179 0.07 3.84 20.36
C ASN A 179 -0.05 2.31 20.29
N ALA A 180 -0.49 1.75 19.16
CA ALA A 180 -0.57 0.31 18.96
C ALA A 180 0.81 -0.34 19.00
N ILE A 181 1.84 0.29 18.41
CA ILE A 181 3.21 -0.18 18.47
C ILE A 181 3.72 -0.17 19.93
N ALA A 182 3.46 0.89 20.68
CA ALA A 182 3.90 1.00 22.07
C ALA A 182 3.22 -0.04 22.98
N ALA A 183 1.94 -0.34 22.74
CA ALA A 183 1.14 -1.26 23.56
C ALA A 183 1.34 -2.75 23.22
N ARG A 184 1.94 -3.10 22.08
CA ARG A 184 1.92 -4.48 21.51
C ARG A 184 2.65 -5.55 22.33
N GLY A 185 3.56 -5.18 23.23
CA GLY A 185 4.42 -6.16 23.90
C GLY A 185 5.33 -6.91 22.91
N LYS A 186 5.34 -8.27 23.01
CA LYS A 186 6.17 -9.14 22.15
C LYS A 186 5.47 -9.66 20.88
N THR A 187 4.15 -9.51 20.76
CA THR A 187 3.37 -10.04 19.64
C THR A 187 2.94 -8.94 18.68
N PRO A 188 2.85 -9.21 17.37
CA PRO A 188 2.26 -8.27 16.42
C PRO A 188 0.80 -7.96 16.79
N PHE A 189 0.40 -6.68 16.66
CA PHE A 189 -0.98 -6.26 16.89
C PHE A 189 -1.84 -6.48 15.62
N VAL A 190 -3.15 -6.60 15.83
CA VAL A 190 -4.17 -6.44 14.79
C VAL A 190 -5.08 -5.30 15.19
N LEU A 191 -5.29 -4.31 14.32
CA LEU A 191 -6.01 -3.10 14.62
C LEU A 191 -7.00 -2.75 13.50
N THR A 192 -8.19 -2.26 13.86
CA THR A 192 -9.12 -1.65 12.91
C THR A 192 -9.29 -0.18 13.25
N LEU A 193 -9.08 0.69 12.26
CA LEU A 193 -9.22 2.14 12.39
C LEU A 193 -10.23 2.67 11.38
N ASN A 194 -11.15 3.50 11.87
CA ASN A 194 -11.96 4.38 11.05
C ASN A 194 -11.52 5.82 11.34
N VAL A 195 -11.10 6.52 10.30
CA VAL A 195 -10.49 7.85 10.40
C VAL A 195 -11.30 8.81 9.56
N GLU A 196 -11.80 9.87 10.15
CA GLU A 196 -12.47 10.97 9.44
C GLU A 196 -11.44 12.02 8.98
N LEU A 197 -11.63 12.54 7.75
CA LEU A 197 -10.85 13.63 7.14
C LEU A 197 -11.50 14.99 7.36
#